data_7a7de68597acf5e001f41d4929c7bcb2
#
_entry.id   7a7de68597acf5e001f41d4929c7bcb2
#
_cell.length_a   1.000
_cell.length_b   1.000
_cell.length_c   1.000
_cell.angle_alpha   90.00
_cell.angle_beta   90.00
_cell.angle_gamma   90.00
#
_symmetry.space_group_name_H-M   'P 1'
#
loop_
_entity.id
_entity.type
_entity.pdbx_description
1 polymer ?
#
loop_
_entity_poly.entity_id
_entity_poly.type
_entity_poly.pdbx_seq_one_letter_code
_entity_poly.pdbx_strand_id
1 'polypeptide(L)'
;MAKPQPPLRDLYPRITSFPVLLSAFRKASKGKRYRPDVLTFAAKLEAQLFRLQHELRSFTYAPGPYRQFLVQEPKPRLVSASPFRDRVVHHALIAVIAPPLERHFVPTSYANRRGYGSHRALRRFTRAAREHRWILQADIRLYFPSIDHLTLIAQLERRITCPGTIWLLSVILANGASDAPAIDAFPGDTLLTPLERPRGLPIGNLTSQFLANLHLDALDHHLRSLPGVRASLRYVDDLALFADHSEPLQQALSVLREDLAGLRLRVHPQKTHLHRTASGASFVGFYVIGGRIRLRNHSLLRIRRGLRRCAQGLAHRRLRYAQARASALSWNAHLAHGHTVQLRRRLFSPHGFCAGLASASLLG
;
A
#
# COMPACT_ATOMS: atom_id res chain seq x y z
N MET A 1 18.33 -5.25 20.45
CA MET A 1 16.85 -5.22 20.57
C MET A 1 16.43 -3.82 21.02
N ALA A 2 15.56 -3.13 20.28
CA ALA A 2 15.03 -1.85 20.73
C ALA A 2 14.17 -2.07 21.99
N LYS A 3 14.32 -1.19 23.00
CA LYS A 3 13.49 -1.25 24.24
C LYS A 3 12.01 -1.20 23.84
N PRO A 4 11.16 -2.07 24.42
CA PRO A 4 9.72 -1.99 24.20
C PRO A 4 9.23 -0.61 24.65
N GLN A 5 8.63 0.14 23.73
CA GLN A 5 8.01 1.42 24.10
C GLN A 5 6.71 1.16 24.88
N PRO A 6 6.38 2.02 25.84
CA PRO A 6 5.12 1.89 26.55
C PRO A 6 3.95 2.00 25.56
N PRO A 7 2.86 1.27 25.80
CA PRO A 7 1.69 1.32 24.94
C PRO A 7 1.10 2.73 24.90
N LEU A 8 0.54 3.09 23.76
CA LEU A 8 -0.01 4.41 23.51
C LEU A 8 -1.32 4.61 24.27
N ARG A 9 -1.40 5.68 25.03
CA ARG A 9 -2.56 6.06 25.84
C ARG A 9 -3.18 7.36 25.34
N ASP A 10 -4.38 7.67 25.77
CA ASP A 10 -5.06 8.96 25.58
C ASP A 10 -5.12 9.48 24.13
N LEU A 11 -5.22 8.53 23.17
CA LEU A 11 -5.29 8.87 21.75
C LEU A 11 -6.70 9.31 21.35
N TYR A 12 -7.75 8.71 21.95
CA TYR A 12 -9.12 8.92 21.52
C TYR A 12 -9.62 10.36 21.69
N PRO A 13 -9.37 11.05 22.80
CA PRO A 13 -9.70 12.47 22.93
C PRO A 13 -9.05 13.35 21.85
N ARG A 14 -7.84 12.99 21.41
CA ARG A 14 -7.15 13.69 20.31
C ARG A 14 -7.79 13.40 18.97
N ILE A 15 -8.14 12.14 18.68
CA ILE A 15 -8.80 11.72 17.43
C ILE A 15 -10.12 12.46 17.26
N THR A 16 -10.92 12.57 18.35
CA THR A 16 -12.24 13.16 18.34
C THR A 16 -12.25 14.67 18.53
N SER A 17 -11.08 15.31 18.64
CA SER A 17 -11.00 16.76 18.80
C SER A 17 -11.36 17.49 17.50
N PHE A 18 -12.09 18.61 17.60
CA PHE A 18 -12.49 19.41 16.46
C PHE A 18 -11.32 19.84 15.56
N PRO A 19 -10.18 20.33 16.10
CA PRO A 19 -9.03 20.69 15.26
C PRO A 19 -8.48 19.52 14.43
N VAL A 20 -8.48 18.30 14.99
CA VAL A 20 -8.02 17.10 14.27
C VAL A 20 -9.02 16.71 13.18
N LEU A 21 -10.33 16.75 13.46
CA LEU A 21 -11.38 16.50 12.47
C LEU A 21 -11.35 17.52 11.33
N LEU A 22 -11.15 18.80 11.62
CA LEU A 22 -11.00 19.85 10.60
C LEU A 22 -9.75 19.65 9.75
N SER A 23 -8.63 19.30 10.35
CA SER A 23 -7.40 18.94 9.62
C SER A 23 -7.60 17.70 8.74
N ALA A 24 -8.32 16.71 9.25
CA ALA A 24 -8.68 15.49 8.53
C ALA A 24 -9.58 15.78 7.31
N PHE A 25 -10.59 16.65 7.46
CA PHE A 25 -11.40 17.13 6.34
C PHE A 25 -10.52 17.77 5.25
N ARG A 26 -9.61 18.69 5.62
CA ARG A 26 -8.70 19.36 4.68
C ARG A 26 -7.83 18.34 3.91
N LYS A 27 -7.35 17.29 4.59
CA LYS A 27 -6.57 16.20 3.96
C LYS A 27 -7.45 15.32 3.05
N ALA A 28 -8.64 14.92 3.51
CA ALA A 28 -9.56 14.09 2.76
C ALA A 28 -10.07 14.77 1.48
N SER A 29 -10.28 16.09 1.51
CA SER A 29 -10.76 16.91 0.37
C SER A 29 -9.67 17.30 -0.63
N LYS A 30 -8.39 17.14 -0.29
CA LYS A 30 -7.26 17.56 -1.14
C LYS A 30 -7.34 16.90 -2.53
N GLY A 31 -7.36 17.73 -3.59
CA GLY A 31 -7.48 17.28 -4.99
C GLY A 31 -8.87 16.77 -5.38
N LYS A 32 -9.88 16.90 -4.49
CA LYS A 32 -11.25 16.39 -4.71
C LYS A 32 -12.32 17.41 -4.34
N ARG A 33 -11.97 18.68 -4.16
CA ARG A 33 -12.86 19.74 -3.65
C ARG A 33 -14.13 19.95 -4.48
N TYR A 34 -14.08 19.63 -5.79
CA TYR A 34 -15.21 19.79 -6.72
C TYR A 34 -16.09 18.52 -6.84
N ARG A 35 -15.86 17.50 -6.06
CA ARG A 35 -16.72 16.33 -6.07
C ARG A 35 -18.01 16.58 -5.30
N PRO A 36 -19.17 16.10 -5.79
CA PRO A 36 -20.46 16.37 -5.15
C PRO A 36 -20.50 15.98 -3.66
N ASP A 37 -19.96 14.79 -3.32
CA ASP A 37 -19.88 14.31 -1.94
C ASP A 37 -19.06 15.24 -1.02
N VAL A 38 -18.00 15.83 -1.54
CA VAL A 38 -17.15 16.79 -0.81
C VAL A 38 -17.85 18.14 -0.69
N LEU A 39 -18.49 18.64 -1.77
CA LEU A 39 -19.22 19.91 -1.76
C LEU A 39 -20.40 19.88 -0.79
N THR A 40 -21.18 18.80 -0.80
CA THR A 40 -22.31 18.63 0.13
C THR A 40 -21.85 18.63 1.60
N PHE A 41 -20.75 17.97 1.92
CA PHE A 41 -20.17 17.99 3.25
C PHE A 41 -19.63 19.39 3.61
N ALA A 42 -18.92 20.03 2.69
CA ALA A 42 -18.31 21.34 2.90
C ALA A 42 -19.33 22.46 3.07
N ALA A 43 -20.51 22.40 2.43
CA ALA A 43 -21.57 23.39 2.54
C ALA A 43 -22.11 23.56 3.98
N LYS A 44 -22.00 22.52 4.81
CA LYS A 44 -22.39 22.52 6.23
C LYS A 44 -21.24 22.04 7.11
N LEU A 45 -20.00 22.46 6.83
CA LEU A 45 -18.77 21.89 7.38
C LEU A 45 -18.77 21.83 8.89
N GLU A 46 -19.05 22.94 9.56
CA GLU A 46 -19.00 23.04 11.01
C GLU A 46 -20.02 22.10 11.66
N ALA A 47 -21.29 22.15 11.23
CA ALA A 47 -22.34 21.27 11.72
C ALA A 47 -22.01 19.78 11.49
N GLN A 48 -21.45 19.44 10.31
CA GLN A 48 -21.04 18.07 10.00
C GLN A 48 -19.87 17.58 10.90
N LEU A 49 -18.92 18.46 11.21
CA LEU A 49 -17.80 18.12 12.08
C LEU A 49 -18.25 18.00 13.53
N PHE A 50 -19.12 18.87 14.05
CA PHE A 50 -19.68 18.75 15.39
C PHE A 50 -20.52 17.49 15.53
N ARG A 51 -21.33 17.14 14.52
CA ARG A 51 -22.07 15.90 14.51
C ARG A 51 -21.15 14.69 14.57
N LEU A 52 -20.10 14.63 13.74
CA LEU A 52 -19.09 13.55 13.79
C LEU A 52 -18.40 13.49 15.16
N GLN A 53 -18.04 14.64 15.73
CA GLN A 53 -17.42 14.70 17.05
C GLN A 53 -18.36 14.13 18.13
N HIS A 54 -19.64 14.50 18.08
CA HIS A 54 -20.65 13.98 19.03
C HIS A 54 -20.78 12.48 18.90
N GLU A 55 -21.00 11.97 17.69
CA GLU A 55 -21.17 10.52 17.43
C GLU A 55 -19.94 9.70 17.85
N LEU A 56 -18.72 10.23 17.62
CA LEU A 56 -17.50 9.58 18.08
C LEU A 56 -17.42 9.58 19.61
N ARG A 57 -17.67 10.71 20.28
CA ARG A 57 -17.58 10.82 21.74
C ARG A 57 -18.63 10.01 22.47
N SER A 58 -19.82 9.89 21.92
CA SER A 58 -20.92 9.05 22.46
C SER A 58 -20.83 7.58 22.03
N PHE A 59 -19.80 7.18 21.27
CA PHE A 59 -19.65 5.82 20.75
C PHE A 59 -20.81 5.35 19.87
N THR A 60 -21.54 6.28 19.24
CA THR A 60 -22.66 6.00 18.34
C THR A 60 -22.29 6.10 16.85
N TYR A 61 -21.02 6.37 16.56
CA TYR A 61 -20.53 6.43 15.18
C TYR A 61 -20.71 5.07 14.48
N ALA A 62 -21.43 5.10 13.35
CA ALA A 62 -21.58 3.99 12.44
C ALA A 62 -21.08 4.39 11.05
N PRO A 63 -20.12 3.66 10.45
CA PRO A 63 -19.67 3.92 9.09
C PRO A 63 -20.78 3.62 8.07
N GLY A 64 -20.82 4.39 7.00
CA GLY A 64 -21.73 4.12 5.88
C GLY A 64 -21.24 3.00 4.97
N PRO A 65 -22.11 2.49 4.07
CA PRO A 65 -21.78 1.41 3.16
C PRO A 65 -20.69 1.84 2.15
N TYR A 66 -19.83 0.91 1.78
CA TYR A 66 -18.82 1.14 0.75
C TYR A 66 -19.46 1.19 -0.65
N ARG A 67 -19.03 2.13 -1.47
CA ARG A 67 -19.27 2.10 -2.90
C ARG A 67 -18.19 1.27 -3.58
N GLN A 68 -18.55 0.14 -4.13
CA GLN A 68 -17.64 -0.76 -4.82
C GLN A 68 -17.61 -0.47 -6.32
N PHE A 69 -16.41 -0.53 -6.92
CA PHE A 69 -16.21 -0.45 -8.37
C PHE A 69 -14.96 -1.21 -8.80
N LEU A 70 -15.03 -1.76 -10.00
CA LEU A 70 -13.94 -2.54 -10.58
C LEU A 70 -12.95 -1.62 -11.30
N VAL A 71 -11.67 -1.68 -10.91
CA VAL A 71 -10.55 -1.06 -11.62
C VAL A 71 -9.88 -2.14 -12.48
N GLN A 72 -9.90 -1.97 -13.81
CA GLN A 72 -9.45 -2.97 -14.76
C GLN A 72 -7.93 -3.08 -14.90
N GLU A 73 -7.19 -1.97 -14.75
CA GLU A 73 -5.75 -1.91 -15.01
C GLU A 73 -4.94 -1.61 -13.74
N PRO A 74 -3.75 -2.24 -13.59
CA PRO A 74 -3.08 -3.25 -14.43
C PRO A 74 -3.64 -4.65 -14.32
N LYS A 75 -4.44 -4.94 -13.29
CA LYS A 75 -5.20 -6.17 -13.05
C LYS A 75 -6.56 -5.80 -12.47
N PRO A 76 -7.61 -6.55 -12.77
CA PRO A 76 -8.92 -6.32 -12.16
C PRO A 76 -8.82 -6.33 -10.63
N ARG A 77 -9.31 -5.26 -10.00
CA ARG A 77 -9.37 -5.12 -8.54
C ARG A 77 -10.68 -4.47 -8.14
N LEU A 78 -11.37 -5.06 -7.20
CA LEU A 78 -12.52 -4.44 -6.57
C LEU A 78 -12.03 -3.40 -5.57
N VAL A 79 -12.37 -2.14 -5.82
CA VAL A 79 -12.01 -1.01 -4.94
C VAL A 79 -13.26 -0.60 -4.18
N SER A 80 -13.14 -0.54 -2.86
CA SER A 80 -14.22 -0.15 -1.94
C SER A 80 -13.98 1.27 -1.43
N ALA A 81 -14.75 2.22 -1.94
CA ALA A 81 -14.64 3.62 -1.54
C ALA A 81 -15.61 3.92 -0.39
N SER A 82 -15.09 4.28 0.77
CA SER A 82 -15.90 4.76 1.90
C SER A 82 -16.59 6.08 1.57
N PRO A 83 -17.76 6.40 2.16
CA PRO A 83 -18.37 7.72 2.12
C PRO A 83 -17.39 8.81 2.53
N PHE A 84 -17.59 10.04 2.04
CA PHE A 84 -16.65 11.14 2.33
C PHE A 84 -16.57 11.45 3.84
N ARG A 85 -17.69 11.35 4.54
CA ARG A 85 -17.78 11.49 6.00
C ARG A 85 -16.82 10.53 6.72
N ASP A 86 -16.83 9.27 6.34
CA ASP A 86 -15.99 8.25 6.96
C ASP A 86 -14.51 8.41 6.59
N ARG A 87 -14.21 8.93 5.38
CA ARG A 87 -12.83 9.31 5.05
C ARG A 87 -12.29 10.38 5.98
N VAL A 88 -13.11 11.31 6.46
CA VAL A 88 -12.69 12.29 7.47
C VAL A 88 -12.29 11.57 8.76
N VAL A 89 -13.11 10.61 9.23
CA VAL A 89 -12.80 9.81 10.42
C VAL A 89 -11.51 8.99 10.21
N HIS A 90 -11.36 8.33 9.05
CA HIS A 90 -10.14 7.59 8.72
C HIS A 90 -8.89 8.48 8.74
N HIS A 91 -8.98 9.68 8.19
CA HIS A 91 -7.87 10.65 8.23
C HIS A 91 -7.57 11.14 9.64
N ALA A 92 -8.59 11.36 10.49
CA ALA A 92 -8.40 11.75 11.89
C ALA A 92 -7.71 10.65 12.69
N LEU A 93 -8.19 9.43 12.59
CA LEU A 93 -7.61 8.25 13.23
C LEU A 93 -6.14 8.08 12.84
N ILE A 94 -5.86 7.97 11.54
CA ILE A 94 -4.49 7.73 11.04
C ILE A 94 -3.55 8.91 11.35
N ALA A 95 -4.02 10.14 11.35
CA ALA A 95 -3.20 11.30 11.71
C ALA A 95 -2.66 11.22 13.15
N VAL A 96 -3.37 10.54 14.05
CA VAL A 96 -3.00 10.40 15.46
C VAL A 96 -2.22 9.13 15.72
N ILE A 97 -2.67 7.98 15.19
CA ILE A 97 -2.04 6.69 15.52
C ILE A 97 -0.82 6.36 14.64
N ALA A 98 -0.77 6.82 13.38
CA ALA A 98 0.31 6.42 12.48
C ALA A 98 1.69 6.96 12.90
N PRO A 99 1.87 8.24 13.31
CA PRO A 99 3.20 8.75 13.62
C PRO A 99 3.93 7.98 14.73
N PRO A 100 3.33 7.65 15.89
CA PRO A 100 4.00 6.86 16.89
C PRO A 100 4.22 5.40 16.47
N LEU A 101 3.27 4.78 15.77
CA LEU A 101 3.39 3.38 15.36
C LEU A 101 4.39 3.17 14.21
N GLU A 102 4.46 4.09 13.24
CA GLU A 102 5.41 4.00 12.12
C GLU A 102 6.88 4.13 12.53
N ARG A 103 7.18 4.66 13.72
CA ARG A 103 8.56 4.70 14.25
C ARG A 103 9.14 3.31 14.49
N HIS A 104 8.26 2.31 14.71
CA HIS A 104 8.67 0.92 14.90
C HIS A 104 8.89 0.18 13.58
N PHE A 105 8.27 0.64 12.50
CA PHE A 105 8.39 -0.05 11.22
C PHE A 105 9.82 -0.06 10.73
N VAL A 106 10.27 -1.22 10.28
CA VAL A 106 11.59 -1.37 9.70
C VAL A 106 11.79 -0.36 8.54
N PRO A 107 13.01 0.19 8.36
CA PRO A 107 13.28 1.13 7.26
C PRO A 107 13.19 0.48 5.88
N THR A 108 13.01 -0.82 5.81
CA THR A 108 12.93 -1.62 4.58
C THR A 108 11.49 -1.98 4.16
N SER A 109 10.48 -1.49 4.89
CA SER A 109 9.06 -1.49 4.48
C SER A 109 8.74 -0.17 3.78
N TYR A 110 8.43 -0.22 2.47
CA TYR A 110 8.44 0.98 1.60
C TYR A 110 7.06 1.49 1.19
N ALA A 111 6.02 0.68 1.27
CA ALA A 111 4.69 1.07 0.80
C ALA A 111 3.95 1.98 1.79
N ASN A 112 3.17 2.93 1.26
CA ASN A 112 2.22 3.75 2.01
C ASN A 112 2.80 4.53 3.20
N ARG A 113 4.08 4.89 3.15
CA ARG A 113 4.79 5.65 4.17
C ARG A 113 5.33 6.96 3.60
N ARG A 114 5.27 8.04 4.39
CA ARG A 114 5.82 9.34 3.98
C ARG A 114 7.35 9.27 3.81
N GLY A 115 7.86 9.76 2.68
CA GLY A 115 9.30 9.74 2.36
C GLY A 115 9.82 8.39 1.85
N TYR A 116 8.93 7.40 1.69
CA TYR A 116 9.20 6.09 1.11
C TYR A 116 8.60 5.97 -0.30
N GLY A 117 8.19 4.80 -0.72
CA GLY A 117 7.51 4.57 -2.00
C GLY A 117 8.30 3.68 -2.97
N SER A 118 7.68 3.41 -4.14
CA SER A 118 8.19 2.45 -5.11
C SER A 118 9.58 2.78 -5.64
N HIS A 119 9.90 4.04 -5.84
CA HIS A 119 11.21 4.45 -6.40
C HIS A 119 12.36 4.26 -5.41
N ARG A 120 12.12 4.55 -4.12
CA ARG A 120 13.10 4.29 -3.07
C ARG A 120 13.29 2.78 -2.86
N ALA A 121 12.19 2.02 -2.88
CA ALA A 121 12.21 0.56 -2.85
C ALA A 121 13.02 -0.01 -4.02
N LEU A 122 12.79 0.48 -5.25
CA LEU A 122 13.48 0.03 -6.46
C LEU A 122 14.99 0.30 -6.38
N ARG A 123 15.41 1.48 -5.93
CA ARG A 123 16.85 1.79 -5.74
C ARG A 123 17.51 0.84 -4.75
N ARG A 124 16.87 0.60 -3.60
CA ARG A 124 17.41 -0.34 -2.60
C ARG A 124 17.43 -1.78 -3.12
N PHE A 125 16.37 -2.21 -3.82
CA PHE A 125 16.31 -3.51 -4.47
C PHE A 125 17.44 -3.69 -5.49
N THR A 126 17.65 -2.70 -6.37
CA THR A 126 18.71 -2.73 -7.39
C THR A 126 20.10 -2.81 -6.75
N ARG A 127 20.31 -2.08 -5.65
CA ARG A 127 21.55 -2.13 -4.88
C ARG A 127 21.78 -3.52 -4.29
N ALA A 128 20.80 -4.08 -3.60
CA ALA A 128 20.89 -5.42 -3.03
C ALA A 128 21.10 -6.52 -4.08
N ALA A 129 20.44 -6.39 -5.26
CA ALA A 129 20.64 -7.31 -6.37
C ALA A 129 22.05 -7.24 -7.02
N ARG A 130 22.80 -6.16 -6.82
CA ARG A 130 24.22 -6.06 -7.20
C ARG A 130 25.15 -6.63 -6.15
N GLU A 131 24.81 -6.43 -4.87
CA GLU A 131 25.66 -6.79 -3.74
C GLU A 131 25.58 -8.29 -3.41
N HIS A 132 24.45 -8.96 -3.70
CA HIS A 132 24.20 -10.34 -3.27
C HIS A 132 23.85 -11.25 -4.45
N ARG A 133 24.25 -12.52 -4.34
CA ARG A 133 24.12 -13.52 -5.42
C ARG A 133 22.75 -14.18 -5.52
N TRP A 134 22.01 -14.26 -4.41
CA TRP A 134 20.73 -14.97 -4.34
C TRP A 134 19.61 -14.05 -3.86
N ILE A 135 18.42 -14.31 -4.36
CA ILE A 135 17.20 -13.61 -3.99
C ILE A 135 16.06 -14.62 -3.76
N LEU A 136 15.34 -14.46 -2.67
CA LEU A 136 14.02 -15.02 -2.46
C LEU A 136 13.00 -13.92 -2.69
N GLN A 137 12.16 -14.07 -3.71
CA GLN A 137 10.96 -13.25 -3.90
C GLN A 137 9.74 -14.01 -3.43
N ALA A 138 8.88 -13.39 -2.65
CA ALA A 138 7.64 -13.96 -2.17
C ALA A 138 6.51 -12.94 -2.24
N ASP A 139 5.30 -13.42 -2.56
CA ASP A 139 4.06 -12.64 -2.60
C ASP A 139 3.09 -13.30 -1.60
N ILE A 140 2.31 -12.51 -0.87
CA ILE A 140 1.31 -13.03 0.06
C ILE A 140 0.01 -13.24 -0.70
N ARG A 141 -0.54 -14.45 -0.62
CA ARG A 141 -1.77 -14.80 -1.33
C ARG A 141 -2.95 -14.00 -0.79
N LEU A 142 -3.68 -13.32 -1.69
CA LEU A 142 -4.90 -12.56 -1.37
C LEU A 142 -4.74 -11.68 -0.12
N TYR A 143 -3.61 -10.97 0.01
CA TYR A 143 -3.20 -10.33 1.26
C TYR A 143 -4.33 -9.51 1.93
N PHE A 144 -4.85 -8.46 1.27
CA PHE A 144 -5.90 -7.61 1.83
C PHE A 144 -7.18 -8.38 2.19
N PRO A 145 -7.73 -9.25 1.34
CA PRO A 145 -8.90 -10.06 1.68
C PRO A 145 -8.70 -11.07 2.81
N SER A 146 -7.44 -11.46 3.08
CA SER A 146 -7.14 -12.53 4.04
C SER A 146 -6.76 -12.04 5.44
N ILE A 147 -6.55 -10.73 5.63
CA ILE A 147 -6.15 -10.20 6.94
C ILE A 147 -7.24 -10.49 7.98
N ASP A 148 -6.88 -11.27 8.97
CA ASP A 148 -7.74 -11.68 10.08
C ASP A 148 -7.94 -10.51 11.07
N HIS A 149 -9.19 -10.19 11.38
CA HIS A 149 -9.50 -9.04 12.23
C HIS A 149 -9.10 -9.28 13.68
N LEU A 150 -9.30 -10.49 14.21
CA LEU A 150 -8.96 -10.81 15.60
C LEU A 150 -7.44 -10.73 15.82
N THR A 151 -6.68 -11.31 14.90
CA THR A 151 -5.21 -11.25 14.94
C THR A 151 -4.71 -9.80 14.84
N LEU A 152 -5.30 -8.99 13.97
CA LEU A 152 -4.93 -7.58 13.78
C LEU A 152 -5.30 -6.75 15.02
N ILE A 153 -6.47 -6.95 15.62
CA ILE A 153 -6.89 -6.26 16.85
C ILE A 153 -5.97 -6.63 18.01
N ALA A 154 -5.64 -7.92 18.19
CA ALA A 154 -4.70 -8.35 19.21
C ALA A 154 -3.30 -7.71 19.06
N GLN A 155 -2.83 -7.49 17.82
CA GLN A 155 -1.60 -6.75 17.57
C GLN A 155 -1.70 -5.26 17.93
N LEU A 156 -2.87 -4.64 17.69
CA LEU A 156 -3.14 -3.24 18.03
C LEU A 156 -3.23 -3.05 19.53
N GLU A 157 -3.92 -3.91 20.27
CA GLU A 157 -4.08 -3.88 21.73
C GLU A 157 -2.75 -3.97 22.49
N ARG A 158 -1.79 -4.72 21.95
CA ARG A 158 -0.42 -4.76 22.50
C ARG A 158 0.30 -3.41 22.42
N ARG A 159 -0.13 -2.51 21.53
CA ARG A 159 0.52 -1.22 21.24
C ARG A 159 -0.32 -0.02 21.65
N ILE A 160 -1.63 -0.18 21.77
CA ILE A 160 -2.61 0.87 22.09
C ILE A 160 -3.49 0.37 23.23
N THR A 161 -3.39 1.01 24.39
CA THR A 161 -4.21 0.70 25.56
C THR A 161 -5.40 1.67 25.71
N CYS A 162 -5.70 2.49 24.70
CA CYS A 162 -6.81 3.43 24.68
C CYS A 162 -8.09 2.74 24.16
N PRO A 163 -9.08 2.39 25.04
CA PRO A 163 -10.25 1.59 24.65
C PRO A 163 -11.07 2.21 23.53
N GLY A 164 -11.29 3.54 23.57
CA GLY A 164 -12.05 4.23 22.51
C GLY A 164 -11.36 4.15 21.14
N THR A 165 -10.02 4.12 21.10
CA THR A 165 -9.28 3.95 19.84
C THR A 165 -9.43 2.53 19.31
N ILE A 166 -9.36 1.52 20.17
CA ILE A 166 -9.59 0.11 19.78
C ILE A 166 -11.04 -0.08 19.30
N TRP A 167 -12.02 0.47 20.03
CA TRP A 167 -13.41 0.47 19.58
C TRP A 167 -13.58 1.04 18.17
N LEU A 168 -13.02 2.22 17.90
CA LEU A 168 -13.14 2.84 16.57
C LEU A 168 -12.48 2.01 15.47
N LEU A 169 -11.33 1.40 15.76
CA LEU A 169 -10.65 0.48 14.85
C LEU A 169 -11.51 -0.75 14.57
N SER A 170 -12.13 -1.34 15.60
CA SER A 170 -13.02 -2.51 15.46
C SER A 170 -14.27 -2.19 14.63
N VAL A 171 -14.89 -1.03 14.84
CA VAL A 171 -16.05 -0.57 14.04
C VAL A 171 -15.67 -0.39 12.56
N ILE A 172 -14.50 0.21 12.28
CA ILE A 172 -14.02 0.40 10.90
C ILE A 172 -13.67 -0.95 10.25
N LEU A 173 -13.08 -1.88 10.99
CA LEU A 173 -12.73 -3.22 10.50
C LEU A 173 -14.00 -4.03 10.19
N ALA A 174 -14.96 -4.06 11.11
CA ALA A 174 -16.21 -4.78 10.93
C ALA A 174 -16.97 -4.32 9.68
N ASN A 175 -17.05 -3.00 9.43
CA ASN A 175 -17.68 -2.46 8.22
C ASN A 175 -16.96 -2.87 6.92
N GLY A 176 -15.68 -3.20 7.00
CA GLY A 176 -14.85 -3.59 5.86
C GLY A 176 -14.65 -5.10 5.70
N ALA A 177 -15.33 -5.91 6.48
CA ALA A 177 -15.20 -7.35 6.42
C ALA A 177 -15.56 -7.91 5.03
N SER A 178 -14.88 -8.97 4.63
CA SER A 178 -15.11 -9.65 3.36
C SER A 178 -16.19 -10.72 3.52
N ASP A 179 -17.21 -10.68 2.69
CA ASP A 179 -18.25 -11.71 2.63
C ASP A 179 -17.80 -12.99 1.88
N ALA A 180 -16.64 -12.95 1.23
CA ALA A 180 -16.12 -14.10 0.52
C ALA A 180 -15.74 -15.23 1.50
N PRO A 181 -16.07 -16.51 1.24
CA PRO A 181 -15.72 -17.61 2.14
C PRO A 181 -14.20 -17.71 2.32
N ALA A 182 -13.75 -18.03 3.53
CA ALA A 182 -12.35 -18.35 3.78
C ALA A 182 -12.05 -19.73 3.18
N ILE A 183 -10.97 -19.80 2.40
CA ILE A 183 -10.57 -21.04 1.73
C ILE A 183 -9.50 -21.77 2.55
N ASP A 184 -8.78 -21.04 3.41
CA ASP A 184 -7.63 -21.57 4.13
C ASP A 184 -7.98 -21.84 5.60
N ALA A 185 -7.72 -23.09 6.05
CA ALA A 185 -7.69 -23.47 7.46
C ALA A 185 -6.25 -23.38 8.00
N PHE A 186 -6.12 -23.06 9.27
CA PHE A 186 -4.85 -22.91 9.98
C PHE A 186 -4.82 -23.78 11.25
N PRO A 187 -3.64 -24.07 11.82
CA PRO A 187 -3.56 -24.79 13.07
C PRO A 187 -4.41 -24.14 14.17
N GLY A 188 -5.25 -24.96 14.84
CA GLY A 188 -6.20 -24.49 15.84
C GLY A 188 -7.58 -24.08 15.33
N ASP A 189 -7.80 -24.08 14.02
CA ASP A 189 -9.13 -23.85 13.44
C ASP A 189 -10.00 -25.11 13.60
N THR A 190 -11.27 -24.90 13.95
CA THR A 190 -12.33 -25.93 13.82
C THR A 190 -12.83 -25.94 12.38
N LEU A 191 -13.72 -26.88 12.06
CA LEU A 191 -14.33 -26.95 10.73
C LEU A 191 -15.09 -25.67 10.35
N LEU A 192 -15.69 -24.97 11.31
CA LEU A 192 -16.49 -23.77 11.10
C LEU A 192 -15.66 -22.47 11.18
N THR A 193 -14.56 -22.46 11.91
CA THR A 193 -13.72 -21.26 12.11
C THR A 193 -13.39 -20.52 10.80
N PRO A 194 -13.02 -21.18 9.69
CA PRO A 194 -12.73 -20.47 8.44
C PRO A 194 -13.93 -19.73 7.85
N LEU A 195 -15.17 -20.19 8.12
CA LEU A 195 -16.40 -19.60 7.62
C LEU A 195 -16.85 -18.39 8.46
N GLU A 196 -16.68 -18.49 9.78
CA GLU A 196 -17.15 -17.50 10.76
C GLU A 196 -16.15 -16.36 11.01
N ARG A 197 -14.92 -16.57 10.65
CA ARG A 197 -13.81 -15.66 10.95
C ARG A 197 -13.92 -14.30 10.22
N PRO A 198 -14.09 -13.18 10.96
CA PRO A 198 -14.12 -11.86 10.36
C PRO A 198 -12.75 -11.50 9.79
N ARG A 199 -12.69 -11.12 8.50
CA ARG A 199 -11.44 -10.87 7.79
C ARG A 199 -11.62 -9.88 6.65
N GLY A 200 -10.50 -9.41 6.16
CA GLY A 200 -10.42 -8.56 4.99
C GLY A 200 -10.29 -7.08 5.29
N LEU A 201 -9.48 -6.42 4.50
CA LEU A 201 -9.35 -4.96 4.49
C LEU A 201 -9.79 -4.44 3.12
N PRO A 202 -10.75 -3.50 3.06
CA PRO A 202 -11.23 -2.94 1.81
C PRO A 202 -10.14 -2.15 1.09
N ILE A 203 -9.89 -2.51 -0.19
CA ILE A 203 -8.87 -1.85 -1.01
C ILE A 203 -9.35 -0.44 -1.36
N GLY A 204 -8.50 0.56 -1.12
CA GLY A 204 -8.76 1.97 -1.47
C GLY A 204 -8.89 2.90 -0.27
N ASN A 205 -8.87 2.40 0.95
CA ASN A 205 -8.95 3.19 2.17
C ASN A 205 -7.59 3.41 2.82
N LEU A 206 -7.42 4.58 3.43
CA LEU A 206 -6.19 4.97 4.13
C LEU A 206 -5.91 4.05 5.33
N THR A 207 -6.95 3.72 6.10
CA THR A 207 -6.87 2.79 7.25
C THR A 207 -6.38 1.43 6.82
N SER A 208 -6.93 0.86 5.76
CA SER A 208 -6.53 -0.45 5.23
C SER A 208 -5.04 -0.50 4.86
N GLN A 209 -4.53 0.55 4.22
CA GLN A 209 -3.13 0.63 3.83
C GLN A 209 -2.18 0.68 5.03
N PHE A 210 -2.53 1.43 6.06
CA PHE A 210 -1.74 1.54 7.28
C PHE A 210 -1.79 0.24 8.09
N LEU A 211 -2.99 -0.30 8.31
CA LEU A 211 -3.21 -1.52 9.08
C LEU A 211 -2.54 -2.74 8.42
N ALA A 212 -2.57 -2.83 7.09
CA ALA A 212 -1.82 -3.85 6.36
C ALA A 212 -0.31 -3.76 6.61
N ASN A 213 0.28 -2.57 6.67
CA ASN A 213 1.70 -2.44 7.01
C ASN A 213 2.00 -2.86 8.45
N LEU A 214 1.13 -2.47 9.38
CA LEU A 214 1.25 -2.80 10.80
C LEU A 214 1.15 -4.31 11.04
N HIS A 215 0.25 -4.98 10.34
CA HIS A 215 0.02 -6.42 10.46
C HIS A 215 1.27 -7.27 10.18
N LEU A 216 2.13 -6.82 9.26
CA LEU A 216 3.38 -7.50 8.90
C LEU A 216 4.63 -6.93 9.58
N ASP A 217 4.49 -5.98 10.50
CA ASP A 217 5.65 -5.33 11.12
C ASP A 217 6.55 -6.31 11.90
N ALA A 218 5.94 -7.21 12.69
CA ALA A 218 6.70 -8.23 13.42
C ALA A 218 7.43 -9.19 12.47
N LEU A 219 6.78 -9.61 11.38
CA LEU A 219 7.38 -10.41 10.33
C LEU A 219 8.58 -9.71 9.70
N ASP A 220 8.46 -8.42 9.39
CA ASP A 220 9.57 -7.64 8.81
C ASP A 220 10.80 -7.62 9.73
N HIS A 221 10.58 -7.46 11.04
CA HIS A 221 11.65 -7.51 12.04
C HIS A 221 12.28 -8.90 12.12
N HIS A 222 11.47 -9.95 12.16
CA HIS A 222 11.96 -11.33 12.25
C HIS A 222 12.80 -11.69 11.02
N LEU A 223 12.27 -11.52 9.80
CA LEU A 223 12.98 -11.83 8.56
C LEU A 223 14.31 -11.06 8.43
N ARG A 224 14.36 -9.83 8.93
CA ARG A 224 15.57 -9.02 8.92
C ARG A 224 16.64 -9.54 9.90
N SER A 225 16.23 -10.17 10.99
CA SER A 225 17.14 -10.70 12.03
C SER A 225 17.69 -12.09 11.71
N LEU A 226 17.20 -12.76 10.68
CA LEU A 226 17.62 -14.11 10.35
C LEU A 226 19.09 -14.17 9.95
N PRO A 227 19.86 -15.16 10.48
CA PRO A 227 21.26 -15.36 10.11
C PRO A 227 21.42 -15.57 8.60
N GLY A 228 22.43 -14.94 8.01
CA GLY A 228 22.73 -15.08 6.58
C GLY A 228 21.83 -14.27 5.64
N VAL A 229 20.70 -13.71 6.09
CA VAL A 229 19.92 -12.72 5.33
C VAL A 229 20.65 -11.37 5.36
N ARG A 230 21.11 -10.91 4.21
CA ARG A 230 21.88 -9.67 4.07
C ARG A 230 21.06 -8.41 3.82
N ALA A 231 19.94 -8.58 3.12
CA ALA A 231 18.98 -7.51 2.91
C ALA A 231 17.55 -8.05 2.84
N SER A 232 16.61 -7.30 3.40
CA SER A 232 15.18 -7.57 3.31
C SER A 232 14.45 -6.32 2.83
N LEU A 233 13.47 -6.46 1.95
CA LEU A 233 12.63 -5.39 1.46
C LEU A 233 11.19 -5.87 1.36
N ARG A 234 10.25 -5.00 1.72
CA ARG A 234 8.82 -5.25 1.50
C ARG A 234 8.13 -4.06 0.84
N TYR A 235 7.27 -4.35 -0.12
CA TYR A 235 6.37 -3.39 -0.73
C TYR A 235 4.93 -3.94 -0.72
N VAL A 236 4.17 -3.64 0.30
CA VAL A 236 2.84 -4.21 0.64
C VAL A 236 2.97 -5.73 0.89
N ASP A 237 2.55 -6.55 -0.07
CA ASP A 237 2.56 -8.00 -0.13
C ASP A 237 3.78 -8.59 -0.84
N ASP A 238 4.51 -7.78 -1.61
CA ASP A 238 5.75 -8.18 -2.29
C ASP A 238 6.95 -8.14 -1.32
N LEU A 239 7.55 -9.29 -1.03
CA LEU A 239 8.75 -9.46 -0.22
C LEU A 239 9.96 -9.82 -1.10
N ALA A 240 11.12 -9.30 -0.75
CA ALA A 240 12.40 -9.67 -1.36
C ALA A 240 13.48 -9.79 -0.29
N LEU A 241 14.08 -10.97 -0.16
CA LEU A 241 15.21 -11.25 0.73
C LEU A 241 16.43 -11.60 -0.10
N PHE A 242 17.60 -11.14 0.33
CA PHE A 242 18.86 -11.33 -0.38
C PHE A 242 19.91 -11.96 0.53
N ALA A 243 20.73 -12.83 -0.06
CA ALA A 243 21.86 -13.48 0.59
C ALA A 243 22.96 -13.81 -0.41
N ASP A 244 24.14 -14.18 0.09
CA ASP A 244 25.28 -14.59 -0.73
C ASP A 244 25.21 -16.09 -1.09
N HIS A 245 24.44 -16.89 -0.31
CA HIS A 245 24.19 -18.32 -0.49
C HIS A 245 22.68 -18.59 -0.51
N SER A 246 22.27 -19.75 -1.03
CA SER A 246 20.86 -20.16 -1.15
C SER A 246 20.27 -20.66 0.17
N GLU A 247 21.08 -21.30 1.00
CA GLU A 247 20.65 -22.00 2.22
C GLU A 247 19.97 -21.06 3.24
N PRO A 248 20.52 -19.87 3.56
CA PRO A 248 19.84 -18.92 4.44
C PRO A 248 18.47 -18.48 3.92
N LEU A 249 18.30 -18.40 2.60
CA LEU A 249 17.01 -18.01 2.00
C LEU A 249 16.00 -19.17 1.98
N GLN A 250 16.46 -20.43 1.92
CA GLN A 250 15.59 -21.60 2.11
C GLN A 250 15.06 -21.64 3.54
N GLN A 251 15.92 -21.44 4.52
CA GLN A 251 15.53 -21.32 5.93
C GLN A 251 14.58 -20.15 6.15
N ALA A 252 14.89 -18.99 5.57
CA ALA A 252 14.01 -17.81 5.63
C ALA A 252 12.63 -18.07 5.01
N LEU A 253 12.54 -18.91 3.97
CA LEU A 253 11.24 -19.29 3.38
C LEU A 253 10.41 -20.17 4.34
N SER A 254 11.03 -21.06 5.07
CA SER A 254 10.35 -21.88 6.10
C SER A 254 9.82 -20.97 7.22
N VAL A 255 10.67 -20.12 7.77
CA VAL A 255 10.28 -19.13 8.78
C VAL A 255 9.17 -18.20 8.27
N LEU A 256 9.27 -17.72 7.04
CA LEU A 256 8.23 -16.90 6.41
C LEU A 256 6.88 -17.62 6.37
N ARG A 257 6.86 -18.92 6.04
CA ARG A 257 5.62 -19.71 6.01
C ARG A 257 5.02 -19.90 7.40
N GLU A 258 5.83 -20.14 8.40
CA GLU A 258 5.42 -20.30 9.80
C GLU A 258 4.86 -19.00 10.38
N ASP A 259 5.58 -17.89 10.21
CA ASP A 259 5.15 -16.56 10.66
C ASP A 259 3.84 -16.14 9.99
N LEU A 260 3.72 -16.36 8.68
CA LEU A 260 2.48 -16.04 7.95
C LEU A 260 1.33 -16.95 8.40
N ALA A 261 1.56 -18.23 8.67
CA ALA A 261 0.54 -19.12 9.21
C ALA A 261 0.05 -18.64 10.59
N GLY A 262 0.95 -18.16 11.46
CA GLY A 262 0.60 -17.52 12.73
C GLY A 262 -0.24 -16.24 12.56
N LEU A 263 -0.11 -15.54 11.44
CA LEU A 263 -0.93 -14.40 11.06
C LEU A 263 -2.18 -14.79 10.25
N ARG A 264 -2.45 -16.08 10.08
CA ARG A 264 -3.52 -16.64 9.23
C ARG A 264 -3.42 -16.18 7.77
N LEU A 265 -2.19 -16.13 7.26
CA LEU A 265 -1.83 -15.78 5.89
C LEU A 265 -1.01 -16.91 5.25
N ARG A 266 -0.95 -16.92 3.90
CA ARG A 266 -0.14 -17.87 3.15
C ARG A 266 0.68 -17.19 2.07
N VAL A 267 1.86 -17.73 1.79
CA VAL A 267 2.64 -17.35 0.60
C VAL A 267 1.91 -17.79 -0.67
N HIS A 268 2.04 -17.00 -1.72
CA HIS A 268 1.49 -17.36 -3.03
C HIS A 268 2.36 -18.44 -3.69
N PRO A 269 1.85 -19.65 -3.97
CA PRO A 269 2.67 -20.78 -4.41
C PRO A 269 3.40 -20.51 -5.74
N GLN A 270 2.74 -19.86 -6.70
CA GLN A 270 3.29 -19.60 -8.02
C GLN A 270 4.13 -18.33 -8.14
N LYS A 271 4.21 -17.49 -7.09
CA LYS A 271 4.95 -16.24 -7.11
C LYS A 271 6.06 -16.20 -6.04
N THR A 272 6.38 -17.35 -5.49
CA THR A 272 7.46 -17.50 -4.52
C THR A 272 8.60 -18.23 -5.19
N HIS A 273 9.70 -17.52 -5.42
CA HIS A 273 10.84 -18.00 -6.19
C HIS A 273 12.15 -17.68 -5.50
N LEU A 274 12.99 -18.71 -5.36
CA LEU A 274 14.38 -18.58 -4.95
C LEU A 274 15.28 -18.79 -6.18
N HIS A 275 16.05 -17.78 -6.52
CA HIS A 275 16.91 -17.82 -7.72
C HIS A 275 18.13 -16.91 -7.61
N ARG A 276 19.05 -16.99 -8.56
CA ARG A 276 20.21 -16.11 -8.64
C ARG A 276 19.80 -14.70 -9.10
N THR A 277 20.36 -13.67 -8.49
CA THR A 277 20.11 -12.26 -8.85
C THR A 277 20.55 -11.96 -10.29
N ALA A 278 21.56 -12.72 -10.81
CA ALA A 278 22.03 -12.62 -12.17
C ALA A 278 20.95 -12.96 -13.21
N SER A 279 19.98 -13.83 -12.90
CA SER A 279 18.85 -14.14 -13.77
C SER A 279 17.86 -12.99 -13.93
N GLY A 280 18.02 -11.94 -13.09
CA GLY A 280 17.12 -10.81 -13.04
C GLY A 280 15.84 -11.08 -12.26
N ALA A 281 15.22 -10.01 -11.76
CA ALA A 281 14.04 -10.08 -10.90
C ALA A 281 13.08 -8.92 -11.15
N SER A 282 11.78 -9.19 -11.06
CA SER A 282 10.73 -8.17 -11.18
C SER A 282 10.39 -7.58 -9.82
N PHE A 283 10.39 -6.25 -9.68
CA PHE A 283 9.98 -5.58 -8.46
C PHE A 283 9.30 -4.24 -8.75
N VAL A 284 8.21 -3.92 -8.07
CA VAL A 284 7.42 -2.67 -8.18
C VAL A 284 7.20 -2.16 -9.61
N GLY A 285 6.93 -3.08 -10.54
CA GLY A 285 6.63 -2.74 -11.94
C GLY A 285 7.85 -2.64 -12.87
N PHE A 286 9.06 -2.87 -12.36
CA PHE A 286 10.30 -2.89 -13.12
C PHE A 286 10.93 -4.29 -13.15
N TYR A 287 11.91 -4.48 -14.01
CA TYR A 287 12.75 -5.67 -14.08
C TYR A 287 14.21 -5.26 -13.89
N VAL A 288 14.87 -5.85 -12.91
CA VAL A 288 16.26 -5.55 -12.54
C VAL A 288 17.14 -6.72 -12.92
N ILE A 289 18.15 -6.50 -13.75
CA ILE A 289 19.13 -7.51 -14.17
C ILE A 289 20.51 -6.86 -14.34
N GLY A 290 21.57 -7.48 -13.83
CA GLY A 290 22.94 -6.95 -13.89
C GLY A 290 23.05 -5.52 -13.37
N GLY A 291 22.25 -5.16 -12.37
CA GLY A 291 22.18 -3.81 -11.83
C GLY A 291 21.54 -2.76 -12.74
N ARG A 292 20.97 -3.17 -13.87
CA ARG A 292 20.22 -2.28 -14.78
C ARG A 292 18.74 -2.41 -14.53
N ILE A 293 18.05 -1.27 -14.44
CA ILE A 293 16.60 -1.20 -14.28
C ILE A 293 15.96 -1.13 -15.67
N ARG A 294 15.18 -2.14 -16.03
CA ARG A 294 14.42 -2.21 -17.29
C ARG A 294 12.92 -2.13 -17.01
N LEU A 295 12.16 -1.69 -17.98
CA LEU A 295 10.71 -1.76 -17.93
C LEU A 295 10.23 -3.17 -18.25
N ARG A 296 9.14 -3.56 -17.61
CA ARG A 296 8.41 -4.76 -18.03
C ARG A 296 7.70 -4.49 -19.37
N ASN A 297 7.69 -5.48 -20.28
CA ASN A 297 7.06 -5.34 -21.58
C ASN A 297 5.59 -4.88 -21.51
N HIS A 298 4.83 -5.38 -20.55
CA HIS A 298 3.46 -4.96 -20.31
C HIS A 298 3.35 -3.44 -20.03
N SER A 299 4.24 -2.88 -19.20
CA SER A 299 4.25 -1.44 -18.92
C SER A 299 4.55 -0.61 -20.16
N LEU A 300 5.48 -1.07 -21.01
CA LEU A 300 5.81 -0.42 -22.25
C LEU A 300 4.63 -0.43 -23.25
N LEU A 301 3.96 -1.58 -23.41
CA LEU A 301 2.77 -1.68 -24.26
C LEU A 301 1.64 -0.76 -23.80
N ARG A 302 1.41 -0.67 -22.49
CA ARG A 302 0.41 0.24 -21.92
C ARG A 302 0.72 1.71 -22.22
N ILE A 303 1.97 2.14 -22.05
CA ILE A 303 2.39 3.50 -22.38
C ILE A 303 2.21 3.78 -23.87
N ARG A 304 2.63 2.89 -24.75
CA ARG A 304 2.42 3.03 -26.20
C ARG A 304 0.94 3.18 -26.56
N ARG A 305 0.07 2.33 -26.00
CA ARG A 305 -1.39 2.43 -26.21
C ARG A 305 -1.94 3.76 -25.66
N GLY A 306 -1.46 4.20 -24.51
CA GLY A 306 -1.83 5.48 -23.92
C GLY A 306 -1.45 6.67 -24.78
N LEU A 307 -0.22 6.71 -25.32
CA LEU A 307 0.24 7.76 -26.24
C LEU A 307 -0.60 7.81 -27.51
N ARG A 308 -0.90 6.63 -28.12
CA ARG A 308 -1.79 6.58 -29.31
C ARG A 308 -3.17 7.10 -29.00
N ARG A 309 -3.78 6.73 -27.86
CA ARG A 309 -5.10 7.27 -27.42
C ARG A 309 -5.06 8.77 -27.20
N CYS A 310 -3.99 9.31 -26.63
CA CYS A 310 -3.81 10.75 -26.48
C CYS A 310 -3.73 11.45 -27.85
N ALA A 311 -2.95 10.95 -28.79
CA ALA A 311 -2.83 11.50 -30.13
C ALA A 311 -4.18 11.49 -30.87
N GLN A 312 -4.90 10.38 -30.85
CA GLN A 312 -6.25 10.27 -31.44
C GLN A 312 -7.25 11.23 -30.75
N GLY A 313 -7.22 11.30 -29.42
CA GLY A 313 -8.09 12.20 -28.66
C GLY A 313 -7.85 13.68 -28.97
N LEU A 314 -6.60 14.06 -29.22
CA LEU A 314 -6.24 15.41 -29.67
C LEU A 314 -6.71 15.67 -31.11
N ALA A 315 -6.46 14.76 -32.04
CA ALA A 315 -6.88 14.89 -33.44
C ALA A 315 -8.41 15.04 -33.58
N HIS A 316 -9.16 14.29 -32.80
CA HIS A 316 -10.64 14.37 -32.77
C HIS A 316 -11.20 15.41 -31.77
N ARG A 317 -10.39 16.31 -31.22
CA ARG A 317 -10.78 17.33 -30.22
C ARG A 317 -11.51 16.77 -28.99
N ARG A 318 -11.38 15.48 -28.69
CA ARG A 318 -11.99 14.81 -27.52
C ARG A 318 -11.14 14.95 -26.26
N LEU A 319 -9.89 15.37 -26.39
CA LEU A 319 -8.95 15.56 -25.27
C LEU A 319 -8.27 16.92 -25.42
N ARG A 320 -8.14 17.64 -24.29
CA ARG A 320 -7.39 18.91 -24.26
C ARG A 320 -5.89 18.62 -24.22
N TYR A 321 -5.10 19.46 -24.90
CA TYR A 321 -3.62 19.32 -24.92
C TYR A 321 -3.00 19.22 -23.52
N ALA A 322 -3.46 20.06 -22.57
CA ALA A 322 -3.00 20.03 -21.19
C ALA A 322 -3.19 18.65 -20.50
N GLN A 323 -4.30 17.96 -20.78
CA GLN A 323 -4.57 16.62 -20.23
C GLN A 323 -3.66 15.56 -20.88
N ALA A 324 -3.49 15.62 -22.21
CA ALA A 324 -2.58 14.73 -22.94
C ALA A 324 -1.12 14.92 -22.46
N ARG A 325 -0.69 16.19 -22.32
CA ARG A 325 0.63 16.56 -21.81
C ARG A 325 0.85 16.06 -20.37
N ALA A 326 -0.11 16.23 -19.48
CA ALA A 326 -0.03 15.74 -18.11
C ALA A 326 0.15 14.21 -18.06
N SER A 327 -0.58 13.46 -18.89
CA SER A 327 -0.44 12.03 -19.02
C SER A 327 0.94 11.62 -19.55
N ALA A 328 1.43 12.29 -20.59
CA ALA A 328 2.74 12.04 -21.17
C ALA A 328 3.88 12.33 -20.17
N LEU A 329 3.78 13.44 -19.41
CA LEU A 329 4.74 13.78 -18.35
C LEU A 329 4.75 12.73 -17.24
N SER A 330 3.59 12.22 -16.81
CA SER A 330 3.48 11.16 -15.82
C SER A 330 4.16 9.87 -16.28
N TRP A 331 3.93 9.45 -17.54
CA TRP A 331 4.60 8.28 -18.11
C TRP A 331 6.11 8.49 -18.26
N ASN A 332 6.54 9.67 -18.71
CA ASN A 332 7.95 9.99 -18.83
C ASN A 332 8.66 9.97 -17.47
N ALA A 333 8.05 10.52 -16.42
CA ALA A 333 8.55 10.48 -15.07
C ALA A 333 8.70 9.03 -14.56
N HIS A 334 7.70 8.18 -14.82
CA HIS A 334 7.79 6.74 -14.49
C HIS A 334 8.95 6.05 -15.24
N LEU A 335 9.10 6.31 -16.53
CA LEU A 335 10.18 5.77 -17.36
C LEU A 335 11.56 6.23 -16.91
N ALA A 336 11.66 7.46 -16.40
CA ALA A 336 12.94 8.06 -15.96
C ALA A 336 13.62 7.32 -14.80
N HIS A 337 12.87 6.49 -14.05
CA HIS A 337 13.44 5.65 -13.00
C HIS A 337 14.22 4.43 -13.51
N GLY A 338 14.13 4.12 -14.80
CA GLY A 338 14.90 3.07 -15.46
C GLY A 338 16.01 3.63 -16.38
N HIS A 339 16.86 2.75 -16.88
CA HIS A 339 17.86 3.07 -17.91
C HIS A 339 17.18 3.19 -19.29
N THR A 340 16.39 4.23 -19.49
CA THR A 340 15.44 4.35 -20.59
C THR A 340 15.57 5.62 -21.44
N VAL A 341 16.71 6.32 -21.40
CA VAL A 341 16.91 7.60 -22.10
C VAL A 341 16.58 7.49 -23.59
N GLN A 342 17.19 6.53 -24.31
CA GLN A 342 16.93 6.32 -25.72
C GLN A 342 15.48 5.88 -25.99
N LEU A 343 14.93 4.99 -25.15
CA LEU A 343 13.56 4.54 -25.24
C LEU A 343 12.58 5.70 -25.09
N ARG A 344 12.80 6.60 -24.11
CA ARG A 344 11.97 7.79 -23.91
C ARG A 344 12.00 8.70 -25.13
N ARG A 345 13.18 8.99 -25.68
CA ARG A 345 13.30 9.76 -26.93
C ARG A 345 12.45 9.14 -28.04
N ARG A 346 12.61 7.84 -28.32
CA ARG A 346 11.85 7.12 -29.36
C ARG A 346 10.33 7.10 -29.14
N LEU A 347 9.87 7.07 -27.89
CA LEU A 347 8.44 7.01 -27.57
C LEU A 347 7.72 8.37 -27.68
N PHE A 348 8.38 9.46 -27.27
CA PHE A 348 7.73 10.76 -27.14
C PHE A 348 7.98 11.69 -28.34
N SER A 349 9.07 11.51 -29.10
CA SER A 349 9.36 12.32 -30.31
C SER A 349 8.25 12.32 -31.35
N PRO A 350 7.68 11.16 -31.75
CA PRO A 350 6.68 11.12 -32.82
C PRO A 350 5.36 11.81 -32.47
N HIS A 351 5.14 12.13 -31.18
CA HIS A 351 3.86 12.67 -30.69
C HIS A 351 3.93 14.16 -30.30
N GLY A 352 5.01 14.85 -30.64
CA GLY A 352 5.17 16.29 -30.34
C GLY A 352 5.31 16.62 -28.85
N PHE A 353 5.49 15.61 -27.99
CA PHE A 353 5.61 15.79 -26.53
C PHE A 353 7.05 16.05 -26.05
N CYS A 354 8.01 16.23 -26.98
CA CYS A 354 9.44 16.35 -26.63
C CYS A 354 9.87 17.70 -26.09
N ALA A 355 9.11 18.78 -26.33
CA ALA A 355 9.44 20.09 -25.82
C ALA A 355 9.30 20.09 -24.28
N GLY A 356 10.42 20.12 -23.56
CA GLY A 356 10.48 20.14 -22.09
C GLY A 356 10.78 18.80 -21.40
N LEU A 357 10.97 17.71 -22.15
CA LEU A 357 11.28 16.41 -21.52
C LEU A 357 12.79 16.17 -21.32
N ALA A 358 13.64 16.98 -21.90
CA ALA A 358 15.11 16.83 -21.84
C ALA A 358 15.71 17.39 -20.52
N SER A 359 15.04 18.29 -19.81
CA SER A 359 15.59 19.01 -18.66
C SER A 359 15.32 18.38 -17.29
N ALA A 360 14.54 17.30 -17.20
CA ALA A 360 14.18 16.68 -15.92
C ALA A 360 15.17 15.56 -15.46
N SER A 361 16.31 15.39 -16.11
CA SER A 361 17.26 14.32 -15.79
C SER A 361 18.59 14.80 -15.22
N LEU A 362 18.69 16.05 -14.78
CA LEU A 362 19.91 16.60 -14.19
C LEU A 362 19.65 17.25 -12.83
N LEU A 363 19.12 16.52 -11.85
CA LEU A 363 19.26 16.87 -10.42
C LEU A 363 18.99 15.63 -9.58
N GLY A 364 20.07 15.12 -8.96
CA GLY A 364 20.10 14.22 -7.81
C GLY A 364 20.18 12.74 -8.11
#